data_941341eeaf61e366d32dd018c1efc702
#
_entry.id   941341eeaf61e366d32dd018c1efc702
#
_cell.length_a   1.000
_cell.length_b   1.000
_cell.length_c   1.000
_cell.angle_alpha   90.00
_cell.angle_beta   90.00
_cell.angle_gamma   90.00
#
_symmetry.space_group_name_H-M   'P 1'
#
loop_
_entity.id
_entity.type
_entity.pdbx_description
1 polymer ?
#
loop_
_entity_poly.entity_id
_entity_poly.type
_entity_poly.pdbx_seq_one_letter_code
_entity_poly.pdbx_strand_id
1 'polypeptide(L)'
;MLNRLTIRLGLLILATLAPVISGAQAIFVSIPPQAFLVERLTGDLVEIEVLLPPGASPATYEPTPKQMAALERSQLYLQIGAPFEGPVLAKVADLMPDVRIVDCRAGVGLQPIGTDGHDHGAGLLDPHIWLDPGRMKTIANTTAKALQALLPDQSPAIEERLATLHAAIDDTDARVGEALAPLAGQTLLVFHPAYGYFTRRYGLVQRAVEVEGKAPSARRLATVVDELDDQTLRTLFVQPQFSRTSAQRVADALDCDLVELDPLAGDFLY
;
A
#
# COMPACT_ATOMS: atom_id res chain seq x y z
N MET A 1 61.03 -18.79 63.01
CA MET A 1 59.58 -18.49 62.92
C MET A 1 59.32 -17.79 61.58
N LEU A 2 58.91 -18.52 60.57
CA LEU A 2 58.68 -17.96 59.21
C LEU A 2 57.14 -17.84 59.00
N ASN A 3 56.68 -16.62 58.81
CA ASN A 3 55.30 -16.28 58.59
C ASN A 3 54.98 -16.44 57.08
N ARG A 4 54.17 -17.40 56.69
CA ARG A 4 53.74 -17.59 55.31
C ARG A 4 52.47 -16.77 55.05
N LEU A 5 52.61 -15.70 54.28
CA LEU A 5 51.53 -14.85 53.81
C LEU A 5 50.92 -15.49 52.53
N THR A 6 49.74 -16.08 52.65
CA THR A 6 48.97 -16.65 51.51
C THR A 6 48.16 -15.55 50.85
N ILE A 7 48.60 -15.08 49.68
CA ILE A 7 47.81 -14.16 48.80
C ILE A 7 46.77 -15.00 48.04
N ARG A 8 45.49 -14.79 48.38
CA ARG A 8 44.39 -15.34 47.59
C ARG A 8 44.10 -14.38 46.42
N LEU A 9 44.45 -14.81 45.21
CA LEU A 9 44.13 -14.11 43.97
C LEU A 9 42.69 -14.42 43.60
N GLY A 10 41.77 -13.45 43.85
CA GLY A 10 40.39 -13.53 43.41
C GLY A 10 40.28 -13.28 41.92
N LEU A 11 39.94 -14.31 41.14
CA LEU A 11 39.65 -14.20 39.73
C LEU A 11 38.30 -13.56 39.52
N LEU A 12 38.23 -12.28 39.17
CA LEU A 12 37.03 -11.57 38.79
C LEU A 12 36.68 -11.97 37.34
N ILE A 13 35.73 -12.87 37.15
CA ILE A 13 35.21 -13.20 35.83
C ILE A 13 34.27 -12.06 35.40
N LEU A 14 34.78 -11.16 34.56
CA LEU A 14 33.98 -10.15 33.89
C LEU A 14 33.21 -10.84 32.76
N ALA A 15 31.95 -11.21 33.03
CA ALA A 15 31.04 -11.70 32.00
C ALA A 15 30.70 -10.55 31.05
N THR A 16 31.39 -10.48 29.91
CA THR A 16 30.99 -9.60 28.81
C THR A 16 29.70 -10.15 28.23
N LEU A 17 28.57 -9.51 28.56
CA LEU A 17 27.33 -9.69 27.78
C LEU A 17 27.64 -9.17 26.37
N ALA A 18 27.94 -10.07 25.43
CA ALA A 18 27.90 -9.75 24.02
C ALA A 18 26.47 -9.35 23.68
N PRO A 19 26.22 -8.21 22.99
CA PRO A 19 24.88 -7.91 22.50
C PRO A 19 24.47 -9.08 21.60
N VAL A 20 23.36 -9.73 21.92
CA VAL A 20 22.67 -10.62 20.99
C VAL A 20 22.25 -9.71 19.84
N ILE A 21 22.93 -9.83 18.70
CA ILE A 21 22.46 -9.24 17.45
C ILE A 21 21.17 -9.99 17.14
N SER A 22 20.06 -9.49 17.65
CA SER A 22 18.74 -9.91 17.18
C SER A 22 18.71 -9.58 15.69
N GLY A 23 18.68 -10.59 14.83
CA GLY A 23 18.50 -10.38 13.39
C GLY A 23 17.34 -9.40 13.19
N ALA A 24 17.46 -8.51 12.21
CA ALA A 24 16.40 -7.55 11.90
C ALA A 24 15.08 -8.31 11.77
N GLN A 25 14.03 -7.79 12.43
CA GLN A 25 12.72 -8.45 12.40
C GLN A 25 12.13 -8.27 11.01
N ALA A 26 11.78 -9.36 10.35
CA ALA A 26 11.19 -9.32 9.02
C ALA A 26 9.68 -9.03 9.12
N ILE A 27 9.25 -8.03 8.35
CA ILE A 27 7.85 -7.63 8.22
C ILE A 27 7.43 -7.78 6.77
N PHE A 28 6.31 -8.44 6.54
CA PHE A 28 5.68 -8.50 5.23
C PHE A 28 4.57 -7.47 5.10
N VAL A 29 4.53 -6.85 3.93
CA VAL A 29 3.43 -5.99 3.48
C VAL A 29 2.90 -6.48 2.15
N SER A 30 1.66 -6.18 1.84
CA SER A 30 1.03 -6.63 0.59
C SER A 30 1.50 -5.82 -0.61
N ILE A 31 1.61 -4.51 -0.48
CA ILE A 31 1.86 -3.58 -1.59
C ILE A 31 2.93 -2.54 -1.25
N PRO A 32 3.63 -1.95 -2.26
CA PRO A 32 4.69 -0.97 -2.04
C PRO A 32 4.30 0.26 -1.19
N PRO A 33 3.08 0.86 -1.30
CA PRO A 33 2.68 1.96 -0.42
C PRO A 33 2.70 1.63 1.08
N GLN A 34 2.48 0.37 1.46
CA GLN A 34 2.61 -0.04 2.87
C GLN A 34 4.08 -0.13 3.31
N ALA A 35 4.98 -0.56 2.41
CA ALA A 35 6.42 -0.57 2.70
C ALA A 35 6.93 0.84 3.03
N PHE A 36 6.50 1.83 2.25
CA PHE A 36 6.80 3.23 2.52
C PHE A 36 6.36 3.66 3.93
N LEU A 37 5.14 3.28 4.37
CA LEU A 37 4.67 3.59 5.72
C LEU A 37 5.55 2.95 6.80
N VAL A 38 5.89 1.66 6.65
CA VAL A 38 6.74 0.94 7.60
C VAL A 38 8.13 1.59 7.66
N GLU A 39 8.73 1.89 6.51
CA GLU A 39 10.03 2.56 6.42
C GLU A 39 10.03 3.93 7.10
N ARG A 40 9.01 4.76 6.84
CA ARG A 40 8.86 6.07 7.50
C ARG A 40 8.70 5.96 9.01
N LEU A 41 8.06 4.91 9.50
CA LEU A 41 7.81 4.69 10.93
C LEU A 41 8.99 4.04 11.66
N THR A 42 9.79 3.20 10.98
CA THR A 42 10.85 2.43 11.62
C THR A 42 12.26 2.83 11.19
N GLY A 43 12.44 3.45 10.02
CA GLY A 43 13.76 3.57 9.39
C GLY A 43 14.34 2.17 9.15
N ASP A 44 15.62 1.97 9.47
CA ASP A 44 16.36 0.72 9.25
C ASP A 44 16.20 -0.32 10.39
N LEU A 45 15.19 -0.19 11.26
CA LEU A 45 15.02 -1.09 12.42
C LEU A 45 14.47 -2.47 12.04
N VAL A 46 13.84 -2.59 10.87
CA VAL A 46 13.20 -3.83 10.40
C VAL A 46 13.57 -4.12 8.95
N GLU A 47 13.51 -5.39 8.56
CA GLU A 47 13.56 -5.80 7.16
C GLU A 47 12.15 -5.84 6.58
N ILE A 48 11.93 -5.18 5.44
CA ILE A 48 10.60 -5.06 4.83
C ILE A 48 10.57 -5.87 3.53
N GLU A 49 9.63 -6.80 3.47
CA GLU A 49 9.36 -7.62 2.29
C GLU A 49 7.98 -7.27 1.71
N VAL A 50 7.92 -7.04 0.40
CA VAL A 50 6.68 -6.74 -0.31
C VAL A 50 6.23 -7.97 -1.08
N LEU A 51 4.98 -8.42 -0.84
CA LEU A 51 4.45 -9.58 -1.57
C LEU A 51 4.25 -9.27 -3.05
N LEU A 52 3.61 -8.14 -3.37
CA LEU A 52 3.35 -7.74 -4.76
C LEU A 52 4.59 -7.08 -5.37
N PRO A 53 5.28 -7.72 -6.32
CA PRO A 53 6.44 -7.13 -6.98
C PRO A 53 6.03 -5.97 -7.91
N PRO A 54 6.93 -5.04 -8.22
CA PRO A 54 6.67 -3.95 -9.15
C PRO A 54 6.10 -4.44 -10.50
N GLY A 55 5.09 -3.76 -11.01
CA GLY A 55 4.43 -4.07 -12.28
C GLY A 55 3.46 -5.25 -12.25
N ALA A 56 3.36 -6.01 -11.16
CA ALA A 56 2.36 -7.05 -11.02
C ALA A 56 0.98 -6.47 -10.71
N SER A 57 -0.08 -7.13 -11.22
CA SER A 57 -1.46 -6.74 -10.97
C SER A 57 -2.00 -7.39 -9.69
N PRO A 58 -2.51 -6.62 -8.71
CA PRO A 58 -3.13 -7.19 -7.52
C PRO A 58 -4.30 -8.14 -7.80
N ALA A 59 -4.96 -7.98 -8.94
CA ALA A 59 -6.13 -8.79 -9.31
C ALA A 59 -5.77 -10.23 -9.72
N THR A 60 -4.54 -10.45 -10.24
CA THR A 60 -4.14 -11.75 -10.82
C THR A 60 -2.87 -12.30 -10.22
N TYR A 61 -2.28 -11.62 -9.24
CA TYR A 61 -1.02 -12.03 -8.63
C TYR A 61 -1.19 -13.26 -7.74
N GLU A 62 -0.22 -14.16 -7.80
CA GLU A 62 -0.07 -15.28 -6.89
C GLU A 62 1.36 -15.29 -6.32
N PRO A 63 1.54 -15.23 -4.99
CA PRO A 63 2.86 -15.29 -4.38
C PRO A 63 3.58 -16.61 -4.69
N THR A 64 4.88 -16.50 -4.96
CA THR A 64 5.73 -17.68 -5.22
C THR A 64 5.95 -18.50 -3.95
N PRO A 65 6.27 -19.81 -4.07
CA PRO A 65 6.64 -20.64 -2.92
C PRO A 65 7.80 -20.04 -2.09
N LYS A 66 8.74 -19.34 -2.74
CA LYS A 66 9.86 -18.68 -2.06
C LYS A 66 9.36 -17.53 -1.18
N GLN A 67 8.43 -16.72 -1.66
CA GLN A 67 7.82 -15.64 -0.88
C GLN A 67 7.00 -16.20 0.29
N MET A 68 6.23 -17.26 0.09
CA MET A 68 5.48 -17.90 1.16
C MET A 68 6.40 -18.46 2.24
N ALA A 69 7.53 -19.10 1.86
CA ALA A 69 8.53 -19.56 2.82
C ALA A 69 9.28 -18.42 3.54
N ALA A 70 9.39 -17.25 2.93
CA ALA A 70 9.92 -16.05 3.59
C ALA A 70 8.89 -15.46 4.55
N LEU A 71 7.61 -15.40 4.16
CA LEU A 71 6.50 -14.94 5.01
C LEU A 71 6.36 -15.80 6.27
N GLU A 72 6.52 -17.12 6.17
CA GLU A 72 6.49 -18.04 7.33
C GLU A 72 7.55 -17.69 8.39
N ARG A 73 8.67 -17.11 7.99
CA ARG A 73 9.75 -16.69 8.91
C ARG A 73 9.59 -15.25 9.41
N SER A 74 8.58 -14.54 8.92
CA SER A 74 8.30 -13.17 9.37
C SER A 74 7.54 -13.16 10.70
N GLN A 75 7.53 -12.02 11.37
CA GLN A 75 6.83 -11.83 12.63
C GLN A 75 5.50 -11.09 12.47
N LEU A 76 5.37 -10.33 11.37
CA LEU A 76 4.22 -9.49 11.13
C LEU A 76 3.89 -9.46 9.64
N TYR A 77 2.61 -9.62 9.31
CA TYR A 77 2.06 -9.38 7.99
C TYR A 77 0.97 -8.31 8.07
N LEU A 78 1.18 -7.21 7.34
CA LEU A 78 0.26 -6.09 7.23
C LEU A 78 -0.58 -6.24 5.95
N GLN A 79 -1.84 -6.65 6.08
CA GLN A 79 -2.76 -6.76 4.95
C GLN A 79 -3.47 -5.42 4.67
N ILE A 80 -3.89 -5.20 3.43
CA ILE A 80 -4.57 -3.99 2.96
C ILE A 80 -5.93 -4.26 2.29
N GLY A 81 -6.28 -5.52 2.08
CA GLY A 81 -7.49 -5.92 1.37
C GLY A 81 -7.33 -6.06 -0.14
N ALA A 82 -6.09 -6.22 -0.62
CA ALA A 82 -5.83 -6.48 -2.03
C ALA A 82 -6.42 -7.84 -2.45
N PRO A 83 -6.93 -7.98 -3.70
CA PRO A 83 -7.61 -9.19 -4.14
C PRO A 83 -6.83 -10.49 -3.95
N PHE A 84 -5.49 -10.46 -4.15
CA PHE A 84 -4.63 -11.65 -4.00
C PHE A 84 -4.44 -12.10 -2.54
N GLU A 85 -4.79 -11.29 -1.56
CA GLU A 85 -4.56 -11.61 -0.14
C GLU A 85 -5.43 -12.77 0.37
N GLY A 86 -6.63 -12.95 -0.16
CA GLY A 86 -7.55 -13.97 0.35
C GLY A 86 -6.93 -15.38 0.44
N PRO A 87 -6.38 -15.95 -0.64
CA PRO A 87 -5.69 -17.23 -0.62
C PRO A 87 -4.41 -17.23 0.27
N VAL A 88 -3.71 -16.11 0.37
CA VAL A 88 -2.52 -15.95 1.23
C VAL A 88 -2.92 -16.04 2.70
N LEU A 89 -3.94 -15.28 3.10
CA LEU A 89 -4.44 -15.22 4.48
C LEU A 89 -4.92 -16.57 4.96
N ALA A 90 -5.63 -17.34 4.11
CA ALA A 90 -6.05 -18.70 4.45
C ALA A 90 -4.85 -19.60 4.76
N LYS A 91 -3.80 -19.56 3.92
CA LYS A 91 -2.57 -20.33 4.15
C LYS A 91 -1.82 -19.91 5.42
N VAL A 92 -1.73 -18.58 5.66
CA VAL A 92 -1.04 -18.06 6.86
C VAL A 92 -1.79 -18.49 8.11
N ALA A 93 -3.12 -18.36 8.14
CA ALA A 93 -3.93 -18.77 9.29
C ALA A 93 -3.80 -20.27 9.62
N ASP A 94 -3.71 -21.12 8.60
CA ASP A 94 -3.67 -22.56 8.76
C ASP A 94 -2.27 -23.12 9.08
N LEU A 95 -1.22 -22.53 8.49
CA LEU A 95 0.12 -23.12 8.44
C LEU A 95 1.21 -22.29 9.15
N MET A 96 0.94 -21.02 9.48
CA MET A 96 1.94 -20.07 9.99
C MET A 96 1.46 -19.39 11.28
N PRO A 97 1.24 -20.14 12.37
CA PRO A 97 0.62 -19.61 13.60
C PRO A 97 1.46 -18.53 14.30
N ASP A 98 2.76 -18.46 14.02
CA ASP A 98 3.67 -17.48 14.60
C ASP A 98 3.65 -16.12 13.86
N VAL A 99 3.06 -16.07 12.66
CA VAL A 99 2.94 -14.82 11.88
C VAL A 99 1.72 -14.04 12.35
N ARG A 100 1.95 -12.88 12.95
CA ARG A 100 0.87 -11.98 13.33
C ARG A 100 0.32 -11.24 12.11
N ILE A 101 -0.96 -11.42 11.83
CA ILE A 101 -1.67 -10.68 10.77
C ILE A 101 -2.33 -9.44 11.38
N VAL A 102 -2.15 -8.29 10.71
CA VAL A 102 -2.86 -7.03 11.05
C VAL A 102 -3.57 -6.50 9.84
N ASP A 103 -4.88 -6.30 9.96
CA ASP A 103 -5.71 -5.66 8.93
C ASP A 103 -5.58 -4.14 9.01
N CYS A 104 -4.84 -3.56 8.07
CA CYS A 104 -4.63 -2.11 7.99
C CYS A 104 -5.89 -1.32 7.58
N ARG A 105 -6.98 -2.01 7.18
CA ARG A 105 -8.28 -1.38 6.90
C ARG A 105 -9.07 -1.05 8.16
N ALA A 106 -8.60 -1.49 9.33
CA ALA A 106 -9.30 -1.25 10.59
C ALA A 106 -9.55 0.25 10.81
N GLY A 107 -10.81 0.64 10.93
CA GLY A 107 -11.24 2.02 11.08
C GLY A 107 -11.32 2.83 9.77
N VAL A 108 -11.02 2.23 8.62
CA VAL A 108 -11.19 2.87 7.31
C VAL A 108 -12.63 2.68 6.82
N GLY A 109 -13.29 3.78 6.45
CA GLY A 109 -14.61 3.74 5.81
C GLY A 109 -14.50 3.20 4.38
N LEU A 110 -14.83 1.93 4.16
CA LEU A 110 -14.81 1.29 2.85
C LEU A 110 -16.03 1.71 2.02
N GLN A 111 -15.86 1.74 0.71
CA GLN A 111 -16.87 2.16 -0.27
C GLN A 111 -16.96 1.14 -1.40
N PRO A 112 -18.11 1.01 -2.09
CA PRO A 112 -18.19 0.19 -3.29
C PRO A 112 -17.22 0.67 -4.38
N ILE A 113 -16.69 -0.27 -5.13
CA ILE A 113 -15.87 0.04 -6.32
C ILE A 113 -16.78 0.58 -7.43
N GLY A 114 -16.35 1.63 -8.14
CA GLY A 114 -17.15 2.25 -9.21
C GLY A 114 -18.19 3.23 -8.65
N THR A 115 -18.05 4.51 -8.95
CA THR A 115 -18.95 5.58 -8.49
C THR A 115 -19.75 6.22 -9.62
N ASP A 116 -19.56 5.74 -10.81
CA ASP A 116 -20.07 6.24 -12.09
C ASP A 116 -21.49 5.71 -12.46
N GLY A 117 -22.20 5.11 -11.48
CA GLY A 117 -23.57 4.61 -11.69
C GLY A 117 -23.65 3.29 -12.47
N HIS A 118 -22.53 2.72 -12.89
CA HIS A 118 -22.47 1.39 -13.48
C HIS A 118 -22.18 0.32 -12.42
N ASP A 119 -22.96 -0.76 -12.47
CA ASP A 119 -22.84 -1.89 -11.54
C ASP A 119 -21.60 -2.73 -11.92
N HIS A 120 -20.45 -2.43 -11.32
CA HIS A 120 -19.22 -3.22 -11.44
C HIS A 120 -19.23 -4.49 -10.56
N GLY A 121 -20.39 -5.08 -10.37
CA GLY A 121 -20.62 -6.21 -9.46
C GLY A 121 -21.07 -5.73 -8.10
N ALA A 122 -22.39 -5.76 -7.87
CA ALA A 122 -23.01 -5.31 -6.64
C ALA A 122 -22.33 -5.91 -5.41
N GLY A 123 -21.64 -5.07 -4.62
CA GLY A 123 -21.11 -5.43 -3.32
C GLY A 123 -19.59 -5.55 -3.20
N LEU A 124 -18.81 -5.40 -4.27
CA LEU A 124 -17.34 -5.37 -4.15
C LEU A 124 -16.88 -4.02 -3.58
N LEU A 125 -16.13 -4.09 -2.49
CA LEU A 125 -15.55 -2.92 -1.85
C LEU A 125 -14.26 -2.51 -2.60
N ASP A 126 -14.10 -1.20 -2.80
CA ASP A 126 -12.91 -0.63 -3.43
C ASP A 126 -11.69 -0.81 -2.49
N PRO A 127 -10.67 -1.57 -2.90
CA PRO A 127 -9.49 -1.79 -2.07
C PRO A 127 -8.51 -0.63 -2.07
N HIS A 128 -8.62 0.36 -2.99
CA HIS A 128 -7.62 1.40 -3.25
C HIS A 128 -7.64 2.53 -2.20
N ILE A 129 -7.80 2.17 -0.94
CA ILE A 129 -7.97 3.10 0.20
C ILE A 129 -6.74 3.98 0.47
N TRP A 130 -5.55 3.53 0.06
CA TRP A 130 -4.28 4.25 0.25
C TRP A 130 -4.15 5.50 -0.63
N LEU A 131 -5.00 5.66 -1.64
CA LEU A 131 -5.02 6.83 -2.52
C LEU A 131 -5.80 8.03 -1.95
N ASP A 132 -6.37 7.90 -0.75
CA ASP A 132 -6.96 9.01 -0.02
C ASP A 132 -6.08 9.36 1.19
N PRO A 133 -5.53 10.57 1.28
CA PRO A 133 -4.65 10.99 2.39
C PRO A 133 -5.26 10.80 3.78
N GLY A 134 -6.55 11.08 3.94
CA GLY A 134 -7.23 10.88 5.23
C GLY A 134 -7.30 9.41 5.64
N ARG A 135 -7.56 8.51 4.69
CA ARG A 135 -7.53 7.06 4.91
C ARG A 135 -6.12 6.54 5.14
N MET A 136 -5.13 7.10 4.41
CA MET A 136 -3.72 6.76 4.61
C MET A 136 -3.24 7.07 6.03
N LYS A 137 -3.70 8.16 6.66
CA LYS A 137 -3.42 8.45 8.08
C LYS A 137 -4.02 7.37 9.00
N THR A 138 -5.21 6.84 8.69
CA THR A 138 -5.80 5.73 9.46
C THR A 138 -4.98 4.44 9.30
N ILE A 139 -4.53 4.14 8.08
CA ILE A 139 -3.64 3.01 7.80
C ILE A 139 -2.31 3.18 8.56
N ALA A 140 -1.72 4.38 8.53
CA ALA A 140 -0.49 4.69 9.25
C ALA A 140 -0.64 4.49 10.77
N ASN A 141 -1.77 4.89 11.36
CA ASN A 141 -2.07 4.68 12.78
C ASN A 141 -2.13 3.17 13.13
N THR A 142 -2.79 2.38 12.30
CA THR A 142 -2.89 0.92 12.51
C THR A 142 -1.54 0.25 12.36
N THR A 143 -0.77 0.66 11.34
CA THR A 143 0.61 0.20 11.12
C THR A 143 1.51 0.55 12.31
N ALA A 144 1.49 1.81 12.79
CA ALA A 144 2.28 2.24 13.93
C ALA A 144 1.97 1.44 15.20
N LYS A 145 0.69 1.20 15.51
CA LYS A 145 0.29 0.36 16.65
C LYS A 145 0.83 -1.07 16.55
N ALA A 146 0.82 -1.66 15.35
CA ALA A 146 1.37 -2.99 15.12
C ALA A 146 2.89 -3.02 15.34
N LEU A 147 3.59 -1.99 14.84
CA LEU A 147 5.04 -1.83 14.99
C LEU A 147 5.44 -1.55 16.45
N GLN A 148 4.70 -0.71 17.19
CA GLN A 148 4.93 -0.46 18.61
C GLN A 148 4.77 -1.73 19.46
N ALA A 149 3.82 -2.59 19.11
CA ALA A 149 3.64 -3.88 19.77
C ALA A 149 4.77 -4.87 19.45
N LEU A 150 5.38 -4.77 18.25
CA LEU A 150 6.51 -5.59 17.82
C LEU A 150 7.84 -5.07 18.40
N LEU A 151 7.98 -3.75 18.50
CA LEU A 151 9.19 -3.01 18.89
C LEU A 151 8.91 -2.12 20.11
N PRO A 152 8.57 -2.65 21.29
CA PRO A 152 8.11 -1.84 22.43
C PRO A 152 9.12 -0.78 22.88
N ASP A 153 10.41 -1.10 22.80
CA ASP A 153 11.49 -0.15 23.17
C ASP A 153 11.60 1.03 22.20
N GLN A 154 11.05 0.91 20.98
CA GLN A 154 11.03 1.93 19.96
C GLN A 154 9.72 2.72 19.92
N SER A 155 8.74 2.41 20.77
CA SER A 155 7.42 3.04 20.76
C SER A 155 7.46 4.57 20.77
N PRO A 156 8.31 5.26 21.57
CA PRO A 156 8.37 6.72 21.54
C PRO A 156 8.88 7.28 20.20
N ALA A 157 9.89 6.63 19.59
CA ALA A 157 10.43 7.05 18.31
C ALA A 157 9.43 6.81 17.16
N ILE A 158 8.68 5.71 17.20
CA ILE A 158 7.62 5.41 16.23
C ILE A 158 6.50 6.47 16.34
N GLU A 159 6.13 6.89 17.55
CA GLU A 159 5.10 7.92 17.75
C GLU A 159 5.54 9.28 17.20
N GLU A 160 6.79 9.69 17.42
CA GLU A 160 7.35 10.93 16.85
C GLU A 160 7.36 10.90 15.32
N ARG A 161 7.80 9.77 14.73
CA ARG A 161 7.79 9.58 13.28
C ARG A 161 6.37 9.55 12.71
N LEU A 162 5.41 8.97 13.42
CA LEU A 162 4.00 8.98 13.03
C LEU A 162 3.45 10.41 12.98
N ALA A 163 3.75 11.25 13.97
CA ALA A 163 3.35 12.66 13.96
C ALA A 163 3.96 13.41 12.76
N THR A 164 5.24 13.16 12.47
CA THR A 164 5.93 13.73 11.30
C THR A 164 5.30 13.26 9.99
N LEU A 165 4.99 11.97 9.87
CA LEU A 165 4.33 11.39 8.69
C LEU A 165 2.93 11.99 8.49
N HIS A 166 2.15 12.17 9.55
CA HIS A 166 0.83 12.82 9.48
C HIS A 166 0.94 14.25 8.95
N ALA A 167 1.92 15.03 9.43
CA ALA A 167 2.14 16.39 8.96
C ALA A 167 2.51 16.43 7.47
N ALA A 168 3.34 15.50 7.00
CA ALA A 168 3.70 15.37 5.59
C ALA A 168 2.51 14.97 4.70
N ILE A 169 1.65 14.08 5.19
CA ILE A 169 0.42 13.69 4.49
C ILE A 169 -0.54 14.90 4.40
N ASP A 170 -0.69 15.65 5.49
CA ASP A 170 -1.57 16.84 5.52
C ASP A 170 -1.06 17.94 4.58
N ASP A 171 0.25 18.17 4.50
CA ASP A 171 0.86 19.12 3.57
C ASP A 171 0.63 18.69 2.11
N THR A 172 0.84 17.41 1.79
CA THR A 172 0.59 16.87 0.45
C THR A 172 -0.89 16.97 0.08
N ASP A 173 -1.80 16.63 1.01
CA ASP A 173 -3.24 16.75 0.81
C ASP A 173 -3.66 18.20 0.50
N ALA A 174 -3.13 19.16 1.24
CA ALA A 174 -3.41 20.58 1.00
C ALA A 174 -2.92 21.04 -0.39
N ARG A 175 -1.67 20.69 -0.77
CA ARG A 175 -1.09 21.02 -2.08
C ARG A 175 -1.88 20.41 -3.24
N VAL A 176 -2.26 19.14 -3.12
CA VAL A 176 -3.08 18.45 -4.14
C VAL A 176 -4.47 19.08 -4.21
N GLY A 177 -5.08 19.38 -3.06
CA GLY A 177 -6.38 20.04 -2.99
C GLY A 177 -6.38 21.41 -3.67
N GLU A 178 -5.35 22.23 -3.42
CA GLU A 178 -5.18 23.52 -4.07
C GLU A 178 -5.00 23.39 -5.58
N ALA A 179 -4.15 22.46 -6.02
CA ALA A 179 -3.87 22.22 -7.44
C ALA A 179 -5.11 21.72 -8.20
N LEU A 180 -5.94 20.89 -7.57
CA LEU A 180 -7.12 20.27 -8.19
C LEU A 180 -8.41 21.09 -8.02
N ALA A 181 -8.46 22.07 -7.13
CA ALA A 181 -9.65 22.90 -6.91
C ALA A 181 -10.24 23.52 -8.19
N PRO A 182 -9.44 24.03 -9.16
CA PRO A 182 -9.97 24.55 -10.43
C PRO A 182 -10.60 23.48 -11.33
N LEU A 183 -10.35 22.20 -11.06
CA LEU A 183 -10.81 21.07 -11.85
C LEU A 183 -12.03 20.35 -11.22
N ALA A 184 -12.63 20.93 -10.17
CA ALA A 184 -13.77 20.32 -9.49
C ALA A 184 -14.91 20.03 -10.48
N GLY A 185 -15.49 18.82 -10.40
CA GLY A 185 -16.52 18.33 -11.32
C GLY A 185 -15.98 17.77 -12.64
N GLN A 186 -14.69 17.94 -12.95
CA GLN A 186 -14.12 17.37 -14.17
C GLN A 186 -13.88 15.87 -14.05
N THR A 187 -13.86 15.20 -15.20
CA THR A 187 -13.63 13.78 -15.30
C THR A 187 -12.13 13.43 -15.30
N LEU A 188 -11.75 12.52 -14.42
CA LEU A 188 -10.49 11.79 -14.49
C LEU A 188 -10.74 10.48 -15.24
N LEU A 189 -10.31 10.43 -16.51
CA LEU A 189 -10.43 9.23 -17.33
C LEU A 189 -9.24 8.31 -17.04
N VAL A 190 -9.53 7.11 -16.56
CA VAL A 190 -8.53 6.12 -16.16
C VAL A 190 -8.76 4.79 -16.89
N PHE A 191 -7.69 4.04 -17.09
CA PHE A 191 -7.82 2.70 -17.66
C PHE A 191 -8.52 1.77 -16.64
N HIS A 192 -8.02 1.66 -15.41
CA HIS A 192 -8.57 0.87 -14.31
C HIS A 192 -9.13 1.76 -13.18
N PRO A 193 -10.28 1.43 -12.56
CA PRO A 193 -10.98 2.28 -11.59
C PRO A 193 -10.31 2.29 -10.19
N ALA A 194 -9.03 2.66 -10.11
CA ALA A 194 -8.29 2.70 -8.86
C ALA A 194 -8.47 3.99 -8.04
N TYR A 195 -8.93 5.07 -8.66
CA TYR A 195 -8.86 6.41 -8.07
C TYR A 195 -10.19 6.91 -7.45
N GLY A 196 -11.11 5.99 -7.11
CA GLY A 196 -12.43 6.35 -6.60
C GLY A 196 -12.41 7.15 -5.29
N TYR A 197 -11.52 6.82 -4.37
CA TYR A 197 -11.35 7.58 -3.12
C TYR A 197 -10.68 8.94 -3.35
N PHE A 198 -9.67 8.98 -4.21
CA PHE A 198 -8.97 10.21 -4.60
C PHE A 198 -9.90 11.21 -5.28
N THR A 199 -10.63 10.78 -6.31
CA THR A 199 -11.53 11.66 -7.06
C THR A 199 -12.64 12.22 -6.17
N ARG A 200 -13.20 11.40 -5.29
CA ARG A 200 -14.21 11.85 -4.33
C ARG A 200 -13.68 12.89 -3.36
N ARG A 201 -12.43 12.72 -2.89
CA ARG A 201 -11.79 13.66 -1.97
C ARG A 201 -11.63 15.04 -2.59
N TYR A 202 -11.23 15.10 -3.84
CA TYR A 202 -10.89 16.36 -4.52
C TYR A 202 -12.00 16.86 -5.47
N GLY A 203 -13.19 16.29 -5.39
CA GLY A 203 -14.34 16.75 -6.17
C GLY A 203 -14.27 16.45 -7.66
N LEU A 204 -13.47 15.45 -8.07
CA LEU A 204 -13.40 14.95 -9.44
C LEU A 204 -14.39 13.81 -9.66
N VAL A 205 -14.60 13.43 -10.92
CA VAL A 205 -15.41 12.26 -11.31
C VAL A 205 -14.53 11.23 -11.98
N GLN A 206 -14.39 10.04 -11.39
CA GLN A 206 -13.68 8.94 -12.04
C GLN A 206 -14.54 8.33 -13.15
N ARG A 207 -13.93 8.09 -14.32
CA ARG A 207 -14.47 7.25 -15.39
C ARG A 207 -13.43 6.22 -15.77
N ALA A 208 -13.81 4.94 -15.80
CA ALA A 208 -12.92 3.84 -16.14
C ALA A 208 -13.33 3.20 -17.47
N VAL A 209 -12.33 2.83 -18.27
CA VAL A 209 -12.55 2.20 -19.58
C VAL A 209 -12.54 0.68 -19.52
N GLU A 210 -11.73 0.09 -18.64
CA GLU A 210 -11.66 -1.37 -18.47
C GLU A 210 -12.85 -1.91 -17.69
N VAL A 211 -13.12 -3.19 -17.82
CA VAL A 211 -14.15 -3.92 -17.07
C VAL A 211 -13.54 -5.19 -16.50
N GLU A 212 -13.61 -5.40 -15.19
CA GLU A 212 -13.16 -6.61 -14.49
C GLU A 212 -11.70 -7.00 -14.79
N GLY A 213 -10.79 -6.03 -14.90
CA GLY A 213 -9.37 -6.27 -15.17
C GLY A 213 -9.06 -6.59 -16.65
N LYS A 214 -10.05 -6.48 -17.57
CA LYS A 214 -9.90 -6.80 -18.98
C LYS A 214 -9.95 -5.54 -19.84
N ALA A 215 -9.21 -5.56 -20.96
CA ALA A 215 -9.32 -4.51 -21.97
C ALA A 215 -10.78 -4.41 -22.47
N PRO A 216 -11.29 -3.16 -22.69
CA PRO A 216 -12.67 -2.95 -23.11
C PRO A 216 -12.95 -3.61 -24.46
N SER A 217 -14.13 -4.18 -24.61
CA SER A 217 -14.64 -4.61 -25.91
C SER A 217 -14.93 -3.39 -26.80
N ALA A 218 -15.00 -3.58 -28.13
CA ALA A 218 -15.38 -2.51 -29.05
C ALA A 218 -16.72 -1.85 -28.68
N ARG A 219 -17.69 -2.65 -28.20
CA ARG A 219 -18.98 -2.14 -27.75
C ARG A 219 -18.82 -1.24 -26.51
N ARG A 220 -18.03 -1.66 -25.51
CA ARG A 220 -17.78 -0.84 -24.30
C ARG A 220 -17.06 0.45 -24.67
N LEU A 221 -16.08 0.39 -25.57
CA LEU A 221 -15.37 1.55 -26.05
C LEU A 221 -16.33 2.57 -26.70
N ALA A 222 -17.23 2.11 -27.57
CA ALA A 222 -18.28 2.98 -28.15
C ALA A 222 -19.16 3.62 -27.08
N THR A 223 -19.59 2.85 -26.08
CA THR A 223 -20.36 3.39 -24.93
C THR A 223 -19.58 4.45 -24.16
N VAL A 224 -18.27 4.24 -23.92
CA VAL A 224 -17.43 5.23 -23.24
C VAL A 224 -17.31 6.50 -24.10
N VAL A 225 -17.12 6.39 -25.41
CA VAL A 225 -17.11 7.51 -26.35
C VAL A 225 -18.42 8.30 -26.23
N ASP A 226 -19.57 7.62 -26.32
CA ASP A 226 -20.88 8.25 -26.25
C ASP A 226 -21.13 8.97 -24.88
N GLU A 227 -20.66 8.35 -23.79
CA GLU A 227 -20.74 8.92 -22.42
C GLU A 227 -19.87 10.17 -22.23
N LEU A 228 -18.83 10.33 -23.07
CA LEU A 228 -17.85 11.40 -22.98
C LEU A 228 -18.06 12.50 -24.01
N ASP A 229 -19.03 12.37 -24.90
CA ASP A 229 -19.25 13.21 -26.09
C ASP A 229 -19.40 14.72 -25.80
N ASP A 230 -19.81 15.08 -24.58
CA ASP A 230 -19.92 16.47 -24.12
C ASP A 230 -18.66 16.97 -23.38
N GLN A 231 -17.61 16.15 -23.22
CA GLN A 231 -16.42 16.50 -22.44
C GLN A 231 -15.16 16.47 -23.29
N THR A 232 -14.45 17.60 -23.35
CA THR A 232 -13.13 17.68 -24.00
C THR A 232 -12.08 16.99 -23.14
N LEU A 233 -12.13 15.65 -23.08
CA LEU A 233 -11.09 14.86 -22.41
C LEU A 233 -9.84 14.81 -23.29
N ARG A 234 -8.69 15.08 -22.68
CA ARG A 234 -7.42 15.10 -23.40
C ARG A 234 -6.45 14.01 -22.95
N THR A 235 -6.74 13.33 -21.84
CA THR A 235 -5.79 12.39 -21.24
C THR A 235 -6.49 11.16 -20.72
N LEU A 236 -5.99 9.98 -21.12
CA LEU A 236 -6.29 8.69 -20.52
C LEU A 236 -5.11 8.31 -19.61
N PHE A 237 -5.38 8.12 -18.31
CA PHE A 237 -4.38 7.64 -17.37
C PHE A 237 -4.36 6.11 -17.33
N VAL A 238 -3.17 5.51 -17.50
CA VAL A 238 -2.97 4.06 -17.47
C VAL A 238 -1.99 3.69 -16.36
N GLN A 239 -2.29 2.59 -15.67
CA GLN A 239 -1.42 2.04 -14.65
C GLN A 239 -0.38 1.11 -15.30
N PRO A 240 0.89 1.05 -14.79
CA PRO A 240 1.95 0.19 -15.33
C PRO A 240 1.62 -1.30 -15.32
N GLN A 241 0.66 -1.72 -14.47
CA GLN A 241 0.18 -3.11 -14.36
C GLN A 241 -0.64 -3.58 -15.56
N PHE A 242 -1.01 -2.67 -16.48
CA PHE A 242 -1.82 -2.97 -17.66
C PHE A 242 -1.01 -2.86 -18.95
N SER A 243 -1.49 -3.53 -19.99
CA SER A 243 -0.84 -3.50 -21.31
C SER A 243 -0.90 -2.09 -21.92
N ARG A 244 0.27 -1.43 -22.04
CA ARG A 244 0.39 -0.13 -22.69
C ARG A 244 -0.17 -0.15 -24.13
N THR A 245 0.04 -1.26 -24.87
CA THR A 245 -0.50 -1.42 -26.24
C THR A 245 -2.03 -1.41 -26.25
N SER A 246 -2.67 -2.05 -25.27
CA SER A 246 -4.13 -2.06 -25.15
C SER A 246 -4.65 -0.66 -24.75
N ALA A 247 -3.97 0.01 -23.81
CA ALA A 247 -4.32 1.36 -23.39
C ALA A 247 -4.15 2.38 -24.53
N GLN A 248 -3.07 2.25 -25.35
CA GLN A 248 -2.84 3.12 -26.50
C GLN A 248 -3.97 3.02 -27.54
N ARG A 249 -4.44 1.82 -27.84
CA ARG A 249 -5.58 1.64 -28.76
C ARG A 249 -6.85 2.32 -28.27
N VAL A 250 -7.05 2.34 -26.95
CA VAL A 250 -8.17 3.06 -26.33
C VAL A 250 -7.97 4.57 -26.43
N ALA A 251 -6.78 5.06 -26.11
CA ALA A 251 -6.43 6.46 -26.19
C ALA A 251 -6.57 6.98 -27.64
N ASP A 252 -6.07 6.23 -28.62
CA ASP A 252 -6.21 6.57 -30.06
C ASP A 252 -7.69 6.63 -30.50
N ALA A 253 -8.54 5.73 -30.00
CA ALA A 253 -9.97 5.72 -30.31
C ALA A 253 -10.76 6.85 -29.65
N LEU A 254 -10.25 7.39 -28.52
CA LEU A 254 -10.84 8.49 -27.78
C LEU A 254 -10.20 9.85 -28.13
N ASP A 255 -9.22 9.88 -29.04
CA ASP A 255 -8.42 11.06 -29.39
C ASP A 255 -7.78 11.71 -28.14
N CYS A 256 -7.23 10.89 -27.25
CA CYS A 256 -6.62 11.28 -25.97
C CYS A 256 -5.11 10.99 -25.94
N ASP A 257 -4.36 11.80 -25.21
CA ASP A 257 -2.99 11.47 -24.82
C ASP A 257 -3.00 10.33 -23.78
N LEU A 258 -2.01 9.42 -23.86
CA LEU A 258 -1.82 8.35 -22.88
C LEU A 258 -0.73 8.73 -21.89
N VAL A 259 -1.10 8.85 -20.60
CA VAL A 259 -0.18 9.20 -19.50
C VAL A 259 -0.18 8.07 -18.47
N GLU A 260 1.02 7.68 -18.01
CA GLU A 260 1.16 6.68 -16.95
C GLU A 260 0.93 7.32 -15.57
N LEU A 261 0.13 6.65 -14.74
CA LEU A 261 -0.13 7.03 -13.36
C LEU A 261 -0.22 5.76 -12.50
N ASP A 262 0.81 5.55 -11.65
CA ASP A 262 0.94 4.32 -10.84
C ASP A 262 0.27 4.47 -9.47
N PRO A 263 -0.85 3.76 -9.20
CA PRO A 263 -1.49 3.76 -7.89
C PRO A 263 -0.70 2.98 -6.82
N LEU A 264 0.32 2.22 -7.26
CA LEU A 264 1.20 1.41 -6.40
C LEU A 264 2.59 2.01 -6.24
N ALA A 265 2.80 3.25 -6.66
CA ALA A 265 4.06 3.95 -6.41
C ALA A 265 4.41 3.88 -4.92
N GLY A 266 5.66 3.51 -4.61
CA GLY A 266 6.13 3.35 -3.24
C GLY A 266 6.30 4.69 -2.51
N ASP A 267 6.32 5.79 -3.26
CA ASP A 267 6.48 7.14 -2.73
C ASP A 267 5.30 8.02 -3.17
N PHE A 268 4.31 8.18 -2.29
CA PHE A 268 3.08 8.92 -2.59
C PHE A 268 3.05 10.36 -2.02
N LEU A 269 4.15 10.83 -1.43
CA LEU A 269 4.26 12.20 -0.89
C LEU A 269 4.87 13.20 -1.89
N TYR A 270 5.34 12.74 -3.05
CA TYR A 270 6.04 13.56 -4.04
C TYR A 270 5.32 13.63 -5.38
#